data_ddac7e96d8093c52be7102e7c1d5243b
#
_entry.id   ddac7e96d8093c52be7102e7c1d5243b
#
_cell.length_a   1.000
_cell.length_b   1.000
_cell.length_c   1.000
_cell.angle_alpha   90.00
_cell.angle_beta   90.00
_cell.angle_gamma   90.00
#
_symmetry.space_group_name_H-M   'P 1'
#
loop_
_entity.id
_entity.type
_entity.pdbx_description
1 polymer ?
#
loop_
_entity_poly.entity_id
_entity_poly.type
_entity_poly.pdbx_seq_one_letter_code
_entity_poly.pdbx_strand_id
1 'polypeptide(L)'
;MAENTAGGWTGGQNAFGDFAPGMVHYTDRVLFDEVWEREGLSKRDRSLVTVAALVATGKMDQLRFHLDFARQNGAGEEELKEAITHLAFYAGWPNGMGGDDGREGGLRQGRGVTACGAQGT
;
A
#
# COMPACT_ATOMS: atom_id res chain seq x y z
N MET A 1 9.86 -3.66 6.85
CA MET A 1 8.66 -4.09 6.52
C MET A 1 8.54 -5.53 6.49
N ALA A 2 7.48 -5.94 6.83
CA ALA A 2 7.34 -7.34 6.90
C ALA A 2 7.40 -7.93 5.57
N GLU A 3 7.89 -9.07 5.45
CA GLU A 3 7.85 -9.72 4.26
C GLU A 3 7.69 -11.13 4.48
N ASN A 4 7.45 -11.85 3.48
CA ASN A 4 7.16 -13.24 3.57
C ASN A 4 8.44 -13.96 3.82
N THR A 5 8.60 -14.49 5.01
CA THR A 5 9.78 -15.24 5.35
C THR A 5 9.38 -16.70 5.32
N ALA A 6 10.31 -17.56 5.64
CA ALA A 6 10.02 -18.99 5.66
C ALA A 6 8.86 -19.29 6.59
N GLY A 7 8.65 -18.50 7.59
CA GLY A 7 7.54 -18.70 8.49
C GLY A 7 6.32 -17.88 8.11
N GLY A 8 6.34 -17.18 6.99
CA GLY A 8 5.23 -16.39 6.53
C GLY A 8 5.35 -14.93 6.92
N TRP A 9 4.30 -14.20 6.71
CA TRP A 9 4.29 -12.77 7.00
C TRP A 9 4.28 -12.49 8.49
N THR A 10 4.88 -11.39 8.87
CA THR A 10 4.95 -10.96 10.25
C THR A 10 4.48 -9.52 10.44
N GLY A 11 3.87 -8.92 9.41
CA GLY A 11 3.44 -7.53 9.51
C GLY A 11 2.40 -7.30 10.58
N GLY A 12 1.47 -8.24 10.73
CA GLY A 12 0.47 -8.14 11.77
C GLY A 12 1.10 -8.22 13.15
N GLN A 13 2.03 -9.16 13.33
CA GLN A 13 2.72 -9.29 14.60
C GLN A 13 3.51 -8.02 14.88
N ASN A 14 4.18 -7.46 13.87
CA ASN A 14 4.95 -6.24 14.05
C ASN A 14 4.05 -5.06 14.42
N ALA A 15 2.84 -5.00 13.88
CA ALA A 15 1.95 -3.88 14.12
C ALA A 15 1.17 -4.03 15.43
N PHE A 16 0.71 -5.23 15.74
CA PHE A 16 -0.20 -5.42 16.85
C PHE A 16 0.42 -6.15 18.03
N GLY A 17 1.51 -6.89 17.81
CA GLY A 17 2.12 -7.64 18.90
C GLY A 17 1.13 -8.56 19.57
N ASP A 18 1.10 -8.53 20.88
CA ASP A 18 0.18 -9.36 21.62
C ASP A 18 -1.14 -8.65 21.93
N PHE A 19 -1.30 -7.44 21.43
CA PHE A 19 -2.47 -6.65 21.75
C PHE A 19 -3.72 -7.23 21.11
N ALA A 20 -3.64 -7.69 19.88
CA ALA A 20 -4.80 -8.17 19.16
C ALA A 20 -4.45 -9.44 18.37
N PRO A 21 -4.42 -10.60 19.05
CA PRO A 21 -3.99 -11.83 18.39
C PRO A 21 -4.85 -12.22 17.19
N GLY A 22 -6.14 -11.92 17.23
CA GLY A 22 -6.99 -12.20 16.08
C GLY A 22 -6.58 -11.39 14.86
N MET A 23 -6.25 -10.11 15.07
CA MET A 23 -5.80 -9.28 13.98
C MET A 23 -4.48 -9.77 13.42
N VAL A 24 -3.59 -10.23 14.30
CA VAL A 24 -2.32 -10.80 13.84
C VAL A 24 -2.58 -12.03 12.97
N HIS A 25 -3.43 -12.91 13.44
CA HIS A 25 -3.72 -14.13 12.70
C HIS A 25 -4.32 -13.81 11.34
N TYR A 26 -5.34 -12.96 11.30
CA TYR A 26 -6.01 -12.68 10.03
C TYR A 26 -5.12 -11.90 9.08
N THR A 27 -4.28 -11.01 9.60
CA THR A 27 -3.37 -10.27 8.75
C THR A 27 -2.26 -11.17 8.21
N ASP A 28 -1.62 -11.91 9.08
CA ASP A 28 -0.42 -12.63 8.68
C ASP A 28 -0.75 -13.97 8.03
N ARG A 29 -1.67 -14.72 8.61
CA ARG A 29 -1.92 -16.07 8.12
C ARG A 29 -2.98 -16.10 7.03
N VAL A 30 -4.01 -15.28 7.14
CA VAL A 30 -5.12 -15.35 6.20
C VAL A 30 -4.90 -14.37 5.03
N LEU A 31 -4.72 -13.10 5.34
CA LEU A 31 -4.62 -12.12 4.27
C LEU A 31 -3.34 -12.32 3.45
N PHE A 32 -2.20 -12.25 4.08
CA PHE A 32 -0.96 -12.25 3.32
C PHE A 32 -0.48 -13.65 2.92
N ASP A 33 -0.71 -14.65 3.75
CA ASP A 33 -0.27 -15.99 3.40
C ASP A 33 -1.26 -16.73 2.49
N GLU A 34 -2.55 -16.33 2.50
CA GLU A 34 -3.54 -17.00 1.66
C GLU A 34 -4.12 -16.11 0.59
N VAL A 35 -4.75 -15.00 0.96
CA VAL A 35 -5.48 -14.20 -0.02
C VAL A 35 -4.54 -13.62 -1.07
N TRP A 36 -3.41 -13.08 -0.63
CA TRP A 36 -2.47 -12.48 -1.58
C TRP A 36 -1.78 -13.52 -2.46
N GLU A 37 -1.84 -14.80 -2.06
CA GLU A 37 -1.20 -15.85 -2.84
C GLU A 37 -2.18 -16.56 -3.78
N ARG A 38 -3.45 -16.16 -3.80
CA ARG A 38 -4.43 -16.80 -4.68
C ARG A 38 -4.09 -16.48 -6.13
N GLU A 39 -4.40 -17.45 -7.02
CA GLU A 39 -4.01 -17.32 -8.42
C GLU A 39 -4.94 -16.43 -9.24
N GLY A 40 -6.06 -16.03 -8.72
CA GLY A 40 -7.05 -15.29 -9.49
C GLY A 40 -6.61 -13.91 -9.94
N LEU A 41 -5.64 -13.31 -9.26
CA LEU A 41 -5.07 -12.03 -9.68
C LEU A 41 -3.58 -12.05 -9.42
N SER A 42 -2.83 -11.38 -10.26
CA SER A 42 -1.39 -11.24 -10.00
C SER A 42 -1.18 -10.37 -8.78
N LYS A 43 -0.02 -10.46 -8.17
CA LYS A 43 0.31 -9.58 -7.06
C LYS A 43 0.38 -8.13 -7.48
N ARG A 44 0.79 -7.87 -8.71
CA ARG A 44 0.77 -6.52 -9.25
C ARG A 44 -0.65 -5.96 -9.27
N ASP A 45 -1.60 -6.73 -9.79
CA ASP A 45 -2.97 -6.27 -9.88
C ASP A 45 -3.61 -6.15 -8.50
N ARG A 46 -3.30 -7.09 -7.60
CA ARG A 46 -3.78 -6.97 -6.22
C ARG A 46 -3.27 -5.69 -5.57
N SER A 47 -2.02 -5.33 -5.86
CA SER A 47 -1.45 -4.10 -5.32
C SER A 47 -2.17 -2.88 -5.85
N LEU A 48 -2.48 -2.84 -7.14
CA LEU A 48 -3.20 -1.71 -7.71
C LEU A 48 -4.60 -1.58 -7.13
N VAL A 49 -5.29 -2.71 -6.96
CA VAL A 49 -6.61 -2.72 -6.35
C VAL A 49 -6.54 -2.20 -4.90
N THR A 50 -5.52 -2.65 -4.17
CA THR A 50 -5.37 -2.22 -2.78
C THR A 50 -5.05 -0.74 -2.69
N VAL A 51 -4.13 -0.25 -3.52
CA VAL A 51 -3.81 1.17 -3.55
C VAL A 51 -5.06 1.98 -3.88
N ALA A 52 -5.86 1.52 -4.84
CA ALA A 52 -7.09 2.22 -5.20
C ALA A 52 -8.04 2.29 -4.01
N ALA A 53 -8.20 1.18 -3.29
CA ALA A 53 -9.09 1.16 -2.14
C ALA A 53 -8.61 2.11 -1.04
N LEU A 54 -7.30 2.13 -0.81
CA LEU A 54 -6.76 2.96 0.27
C LEU A 54 -6.83 4.44 -0.07
N VAL A 55 -6.61 4.80 -1.34
CA VAL A 55 -6.78 6.19 -1.77
C VAL A 55 -8.24 6.59 -1.64
N ALA A 56 -9.14 5.75 -2.13
CA ALA A 56 -10.55 6.09 -2.14
C ALA A 56 -11.13 6.23 -0.74
N THR A 57 -10.59 5.52 0.23
CA THR A 57 -11.08 5.58 1.60
C THR A 57 -10.22 6.46 2.50
N GLY A 58 -9.18 7.07 1.97
CA GLY A 58 -8.36 7.99 2.75
C GLY A 58 -7.46 7.34 3.78
N LYS A 59 -7.07 6.09 3.58
CA LYS A 59 -6.25 5.35 4.55
C LYS A 59 -4.78 5.57 4.26
N MET A 60 -4.29 6.75 4.58
CA MET A 60 -2.96 7.16 4.13
C MET A 60 -1.82 6.42 4.80
N ASP A 61 -1.97 6.02 6.06
CA ASP A 61 -0.89 5.29 6.72
C ASP A 61 -0.64 3.95 6.05
N GLN A 62 -1.72 3.21 5.77
CA GLN A 62 -1.59 1.94 5.09
C GLN A 62 -1.15 2.13 3.65
N LEU A 63 -1.52 3.25 3.06
CA LEU A 63 -1.16 3.52 1.67
C LEU A 63 0.36 3.59 1.49
N ARG A 64 1.07 4.17 2.47
CA ARG A 64 2.53 4.27 2.33
C ARG A 64 3.16 2.91 2.16
N PHE A 65 2.74 1.94 2.97
CA PHE A 65 3.26 0.59 2.83
C PHE A 65 2.88 -0.01 1.48
N HIS A 66 1.64 0.18 1.07
CA HIS A 66 1.18 -0.48 -0.15
C HIS A 66 1.70 0.17 -1.42
N LEU A 67 2.08 1.45 -1.39
CA LEU A 67 2.76 2.01 -2.54
C LEU A 67 4.12 1.36 -2.76
N ASP A 68 4.86 1.16 -1.67
CA ASP A 68 6.14 0.49 -1.78
C ASP A 68 5.96 -0.98 -2.16
N PHE A 69 4.99 -1.64 -1.55
CA PHE A 69 4.70 -3.03 -1.85
C PHE A 69 4.26 -3.19 -3.31
N ALA A 70 3.49 -2.25 -3.83
CA ALA A 70 3.07 -2.29 -5.24
C ALA A 70 4.28 -2.25 -6.16
N ARG A 71 5.27 -1.42 -5.83
CA ARG A 71 6.47 -1.37 -6.65
C ARG A 71 7.23 -2.69 -6.59
N GLN A 72 7.31 -3.28 -5.42
CA GLN A 72 7.96 -4.59 -5.29
C GLN A 72 7.23 -5.64 -6.11
N ASN A 73 5.92 -5.51 -6.25
CA ASN A 73 5.11 -6.46 -6.99
C ASN A 73 5.00 -6.14 -8.48
N GLY A 74 5.71 -5.12 -8.94
CA GLY A 74 5.81 -4.86 -10.37
C GLY A 74 5.05 -3.67 -10.91
N ALA A 75 4.37 -2.91 -10.05
CA ALA A 75 3.70 -1.70 -10.53
C ALA A 75 4.73 -0.58 -10.62
N GLY A 76 4.80 0.06 -11.77
CA GLY A 76 5.77 1.12 -11.97
C GLY A 76 5.35 2.41 -11.34
N GLU A 77 6.32 3.28 -11.08
CA GLU A 77 6.02 4.56 -10.47
C GLU A 77 5.05 5.38 -11.31
N GLU A 78 5.21 5.38 -12.62
CA GLU A 78 4.32 6.14 -13.48
C GLU A 78 2.91 5.53 -13.50
N GLU A 79 2.81 4.22 -13.36
CA GLU A 79 1.50 3.59 -13.27
C GLU A 79 0.79 3.98 -11.99
N LEU A 80 1.53 4.05 -10.90
CA LEU A 80 0.92 4.46 -9.63
C LEU A 80 0.47 5.92 -9.68
N LYS A 81 1.26 6.79 -10.28
CA LYS A 81 0.87 8.18 -10.46
C LYS A 81 -0.40 8.28 -11.30
N GLU A 82 -0.46 7.50 -12.37
CA GLU A 82 -1.61 7.53 -13.24
C GLU A 82 -2.86 7.02 -12.53
N ALA A 83 -2.71 5.97 -11.74
CA ALA A 83 -3.84 5.42 -10.98
C ALA A 83 -4.38 6.45 -10.00
N ILE A 84 -3.49 7.14 -9.28
CA ILE A 84 -3.91 8.15 -8.31
C ILE A 84 -4.59 9.32 -9.00
N THR A 85 -4.05 9.76 -10.13
CA THR A 85 -4.66 10.83 -10.92
C THR A 85 -6.06 10.43 -11.36
N HIS A 86 -6.20 9.21 -11.85
CA HIS A 86 -7.51 8.71 -12.27
C HIS A 86 -8.48 8.69 -11.09
N LEU A 87 -8.03 8.23 -9.95
CA LEU A 87 -8.89 8.11 -8.77
C LEU A 87 -9.37 9.46 -8.26
N ALA A 88 -8.62 10.54 -8.49
CA ALA A 88 -9.07 11.85 -8.05
C ALA A 88 -10.42 12.21 -8.65
N PHE A 89 -10.73 11.69 -9.83
CA PHE A 89 -12.00 11.97 -10.50
C PHE A 89 -13.12 11.07 -10.02
N TYR A 90 -12.80 9.92 -9.47
CA TYR A 90 -13.82 8.97 -9.02
C TYR A 90 -13.97 8.96 -7.50
N ALA A 91 -12.91 9.25 -6.76
CA ALA A 91 -12.94 9.20 -5.32
C ALA A 91 -12.90 10.58 -4.66
N GLY A 92 -12.83 11.65 -5.46
CA GLY A 92 -12.76 12.99 -4.92
C GLY A 92 -11.33 13.49 -4.86
N TRP A 93 -11.19 14.78 -5.19
CA TRP A 93 -9.88 15.41 -5.29
C TRP A 93 -9.09 15.37 -3.98
N PRO A 94 -9.72 15.60 -2.81
CA PRO A 94 -8.95 15.54 -1.57
C PRO A 94 -8.30 14.17 -1.33
N ASN A 95 -8.99 13.09 -1.70
CA ASN A 95 -8.40 11.77 -1.54
C ASN A 95 -7.28 11.55 -2.54
N GLY A 96 -7.42 12.09 -3.75
CA GLY A 96 -6.36 12.00 -4.74
C GLY A 96 -5.13 12.76 -4.29
N MET A 97 -5.32 13.94 -3.70
CA MET A 97 -4.19 14.69 -3.19
C MET A 97 -3.53 13.98 -2.03
N GLY A 98 -4.31 13.37 -1.15
CA GLY A 98 -3.75 12.58 -0.07
C GLY A 98 -2.95 11.40 -0.59
N GLY A 99 -3.46 10.77 -1.66
CA GLY A 99 -2.74 9.69 -2.30
C GLY A 99 -1.43 10.14 -2.87
N ASP A 100 -1.42 11.35 -3.45
CA ASP A 100 -0.19 11.89 -4.00
C ASP A 100 0.83 12.15 -2.90
N ASP A 101 0.38 12.69 -1.77
CA ASP A 101 1.29 12.90 -0.64
C ASP A 101 1.80 11.56 -0.12
N GLY A 102 0.93 10.57 -0.04
CA GLY A 102 1.33 9.24 0.38
C GLY A 102 2.34 8.64 -0.58
N ARG A 103 2.11 8.86 -1.88
CA ARG A 103 3.02 8.38 -2.88
C ARG A 103 4.40 9.04 -2.72
N GLU A 104 4.40 10.34 -2.50
CA GLU A 104 5.69 11.00 -2.33
C GLU A 104 6.40 10.48 -1.08
N GLY A 105 5.67 10.26 -0.01
CA GLY A 105 6.28 9.71 1.17
C GLY A 105 6.86 8.33 0.92
N GLY A 106 6.10 7.48 0.25
CA GLY A 106 6.56 6.13 -0.03
C GLY A 106 7.64 6.07 -1.08
N LEU A 107 7.47 6.84 -2.17
CA LEU A 107 8.42 6.77 -3.26
C LEU A 107 9.70 7.54 -2.93
N ARG A 108 9.55 8.66 -2.24
CA ARG A 108 10.73 9.44 -1.92
C ARG A 108 11.62 8.80 -0.89
N GLN A 109 11.04 8.05 0.02
CA GLN A 109 11.87 7.36 0.97
C GLN A 109 12.86 6.48 0.24
N GLY A 110 12.41 5.81 -0.79
CA GLY A 110 13.29 4.93 -1.52
C GLY A 110 14.35 5.67 -2.28
N ARG A 111 14.18 6.98 -2.45
CA ARG A 111 15.16 7.78 -3.18
C ARG A 111 15.87 8.77 -2.30
N GLY A 112 15.52 8.84 -1.05
CA GLY A 112 16.17 9.81 -0.17
C GLY A 112 15.80 11.25 -0.43
N VAL A 113 14.69 11.49 -1.06
CA VAL A 113 14.31 12.85 -1.35
C VAL A 113 13.45 13.40 -0.24
N THR A 114 13.71 14.58 0.14
CA THR A 114 12.88 15.12 1.19
C THR A 114 11.74 15.80 0.62
N ALA A 115 10.90 16.05 1.30
CA ALA A 115 9.73 16.44 0.90
C ALA A 115 9.34 17.55 0.48
N CYS A 116 8.99 18.22 0.48
CA CYS A 116 8.44 19.25 0.00
C CYS A 116 7.36 18.84 -0.50
N GLY A 117 6.96 17.98 -0.12
CA GLY A 117 5.86 17.50 -0.63
C GLY A 117 4.95 18.35 -1.00
N ALA A 118 4.92 18.98 -0.52
CA ALA A 118 4.03 19.75 -0.74
C ALA A 118 3.67 19.91 -1.95
N GLN A 119 4.29 20.09 -2.51
CA GLN A 119 3.93 20.36 -3.56
C GLN A 119 3.15 19.57 -4.06
N GLY A 120 3.02 18.85 -3.67
CA GLY A 120 2.10 18.08 -4.23
C GLY A 120 1.03 18.82 -4.61
N THR A 121 0.93 19.63 -4.30
CA THR A 121 -0.11 20.28 -4.64
C THR A 121 -0.25 20.38 -5.82
#